data_80f6a3be6cd52458d2d4aaba91c50e49
#
_entry.id   80f6a3be6cd52458d2d4aaba91c50e49
#
_cell.length_a   1.000
_cell.length_b   1.000
_cell.length_c   1.000
_cell.angle_alpha   90.00
_cell.angle_beta   90.00
_cell.angle_gamma   90.00
#
_symmetry.space_group_name_H-M   'P 1'
#
loop_
_entity.id
_entity.type
_entity.pdbx_description
1 polymer ?
#
loop_
_entity_poly.entity_id
_entity_poly.type
_entity_poly.pdbx_seq_one_letter_code
_entity_poly.pdbx_strand_id
1 'polypeptide(L)'
;NLVEAFQSTLEEAAWSDVIVRVADAGDEQREEQLAVTDEVLDGLDCADIPRLTVYNKCDKPGALSFDPDILLTSAKTGYGLEALLKKLDETRVHTIRVLLPYDKLGLAAPMRERGSVQVEEYREDGLYLEGIVKTEDLHCFEGYLC
;
A
#
# COMPACT_ATOMS: atom_id res chain seq x y z
N ASN A 1 -20.10 -23.81 -7.22
CA ASN A 1 -20.51 -22.54 -7.77
C ASN A 1 -19.29 -21.65 -8.03
N LEU A 2 -19.20 -21.04 -9.23
CA LEU A 2 -18.05 -20.22 -9.63
C LEU A 2 -17.84 -19.02 -8.69
N VAL A 3 -18.92 -18.45 -8.17
CA VAL A 3 -18.89 -17.31 -7.23
C VAL A 3 -18.28 -17.70 -5.90
N GLU A 4 -18.57 -18.88 -5.35
CA GLU A 4 -17.99 -19.37 -4.10
C GLU A 4 -16.49 -19.69 -4.24
N ALA A 5 -16.06 -20.19 -5.40
CA ALA A 5 -14.65 -20.42 -5.68
C ALA A 5 -13.86 -19.11 -5.78
N PHE A 6 -14.45 -18.06 -6.34
CA PHE A 6 -13.86 -16.71 -6.35
C PHE A 6 -13.86 -16.07 -4.98
N GLN A 7 -14.87 -16.27 -4.18
CA GLN A 7 -14.98 -15.68 -2.85
C GLN A 7 -13.84 -16.12 -1.93
N SER A 8 -13.48 -17.42 -1.92
CA SER A 8 -12.36 -17.92 -1.12
C SER A 8 -11.01 -17.32 -1.56
N THR A 9 -10.82 -17.08 -2.85
CA THR A 9 -9.61 -16.42 -3.39
C THR A 9 -9.58 -14.93 -3.02
N LEU A 10 -10.74 -14.26 -3.04
CA LEU A 10 -10.86 -12.85 -2.68
C LEU A 10 -10.72 -12.61 -1.17
N GLU A 11 -11.08 -13.58 -0.33
CA GLU A 11 -10.84 -13.52 1.13
C GLU A 11 -9.35 -13.38 1.47
N GLU A 12 -8.44 -13.85 0.61
CA GLU A 12 -7.00 -13.64 0.77
C GLU A 12 -6.61 -12.16 0.64
N ALA A 13 -7.42 -11.34 -0.04
CA ALA A 13 -7.18 -9.90 -0.15
C ALA A 13 -7.23 -9.20 1.20
N ALA A 14 -8.06 -9.68 2.15
CA ALA A 14 -8.17 -9.14 3.50
C ALA A 14 -6.87 -9.27 4.33
N TRP A 15 -5.95 -10.15 3.91
CA TRP A 15 -4.66 -10.38 4.56
C TRP A 15 -3.50 -9.65 3.84
N SER A 16 -3.79 -8.87 2.81
CA SER A 16 -2.78 -8.16 2.04
C SER A 16 -2.46 -6.79 2.65
N ASP A 17 -1.23 -6.30 2.43
CA ASP A 17 -0.80 -4.96 2.83
C ASP A 17 -1.26 -3.88 1.83
N VAL A 18 -1.52 -4.28 0.59
CA VAL A 18 -1.98 -3.41 -0.49
C VAL A 18 -2.74 -4.23 -1.54
N ILE A 19 -3.77 -3.65 -2.11
CA ILE A 19 -4.56 -4.24 -3.20
C ILE A 19 -4.24 -3.49 -4.48
N VAL A 20 -3.82 -4.21 -5.52
CA VAL A 20 -3.63 -3.65 -6.85
C VAL A 20 -4.82 -4.04 -7.73
N ARG A 21 -5.63 -3.07 -8.11
CA ARG A 21 -6.74 -3.26 -9.04
C ARG A 21 -6.24 -3.04 -10.46
N VAL A 22 -6.36 -4.06 -11.30
CA VAL A 22 -5.88 -4.03 -12.69
C VAL A 22 -7.05 -4.07 -13.65
N ALA A 23 -7.14 -3.05 -14.51
CA ALA A 23 -8.13 -2.99 -15.59
C ALA A 23 -7.46 -2.92 -16.98
N ASP A 24 -8.16 -3.31 -18.03
CA ASP A 24 -7.70 -3.14 -19.42
C ASP A 24 -7.82 -1.66 -19.81
N ALA A 25 -6.72 -1.02 -20.14
CA ALA A 25 -6.69 0.39 -20.52
C ALA A 25 -7.54 0.74 -21.74
N GLY A 26 -7.79 -0.24 -22.62
CA GLY A 26 -8.60 -0.09 -23.81
C GLY A 26 -10.10 -0.46 -23.64
N ASP A 27 -10.52 -0.88 -22.45
CA ASP A 27 -11.90 -1.24 -22.17
C ASP A 27 -12.71 0.01 -21.78
N GLU A 28 -13.79 0.29 -22.49
CA GLU A 28 -14.68 1.43 -22.21
C GLU A 28 -15.45 1.25 -20.87
N GLN A 29 -15.64 0.00 -20.43
CA GLN A 29 -16.35 -0.33 -19.19
C GLN A 29 -15.41 -0.48 -17.98
N ARG A 30 -14.13 -0.16 -18.12
CA ARG A 30 -13.12 -0.36 -17.05
C ARG A 30 -13.48 0.30 -15.72
N GLU A 31 -14.09 1.49 -15.75
CA GLU A 31 -14.48 2.22 -14.53
C GLU A 31 -15.65 1.53 -13.83
N GLU A 32 -16.62 1.04 -14.58
CA GLU A 32 -17.75 0.27 -14.04
C GLU A 32 -17.28 -1.06 -13.43
N GLN A 33 -16.37 -1.75 -14.11
CA GLN A 33 -15.76 -2.99 -13.60
C GLN A 33 -14.96 -2.76 -12.32
N LEU A 34 -14.24 -1.66 -12.21
CA LEU A 34 -13.51 -1.28 -10.99
C LEU A 34 -14.47 -0.95 -9.85
N ALA A 35 -15.59 -0.26 -10.12
CA ALA A 35 -16.60 0.02 -9.11
C ALA A 35 -17.23 -1.26 -8.54
N VAL A 36 -17.54 -2.24 -9.40
CA VAL A 36 -18.01 -3.57 -8.96
C VAL A 36 -16.95 -4.29 -8.13
N THR A 37 -15.68 -4.17 -8.52
CA THR A 37 -14.56 -4.74 -7.73
C THR A 37 -14.49 -4.12 -6.35
N ASP A 38 -14.67 -2.81 -6.24
CA ASP A 38 -14.66 -2.10 -4.96
C ASP A 38 -15.81 -2.55 -4.06
N GLU A 39 -17.02 -2.69 -4.58
CA GLU A 39 -18.16 -3.22 -3.81
C GLU A 39 -17.88 -4.61 -3.23
N VAL A 40 -17.24 -5.48 -4.00
CA VAL A 40 -16.87 -6.82 -3.55
C VAL A 40 -15.79 -6.75 -2.46
N LEU A 41 -14.76 -5.93 -2.63
CA LEU A 41 -13.69 -5.76 -1.66
C LEU A 41 -14.18 -5.13 -0.36
N ASP A 42 -15.09 -4.17 -0.43
CA ASP A 42 -15.71 -3.55 0.76
C ASP A 42 -16.56 -4.57 1.54
N GLY A 43 -17.18 -5.52 0.86
CA GLY A 43 -17.90 -6.65 1.49
C GLY A 43 -16.99 -7.69 2.15
N LEU A 44 -15.67 -7.65 1.92
CA LEU A 44 -14.67 -8.60 2.43
C LEU A 44 -13.75 -8.01 3.50
N ASP A 45 -14.17 -6.97 4.21
CA ASP A 45 -13.37 -6.27 5.23
C ASP A 45 -12.04 -5.68 4.70
N CYS A 46 -11.99 -5.34 3.41
CA CYS A 46 -10.83 -4.75 2.76
C CYS A 46 -10.86 -3.21 2.70
N ALA A 47 -11.78 -2.55 3.39
CA ALA A 47 -12.00 -1.09 3.29
C ALA A 47 -10.77 -0.26 3.71
N ASP A 48 -10.03 -0.73 4.71
CA ASP A 48 -8.86 -0.02 5.25
C ASP A 48 -7.54 -0.36 4.53
N ILE A 49 -7.58 -1.30 3.56
CA ILE A 49 -6.37 -1.70 2.83
C ILE A 49 -6.13 -0.70 1.69
N PRO A 50 -4.92 -0.12 1.58
CA PRO A 50 -4.58 0.77 0.48
C PRO A 50 -4.80 0.13 -0.89
N ARG A 51 -5.39 0.88 -1.81
CA ARG A 51 -5.70 0.41 -3.18
C ARG A 51 -4.92 1.21 -4.19
N LEU A 52 -4.23 0.53 -5.11
CA LEU A 52 -3.62 1.12 -6.29
C LEU A 52 -4.43 0.72 -7.52
N THR A 53 -4.64 1.66 -8.43
CA THR A 53 -5.32 1.39 -9.70
C THR A 53 -4.30 1.39 -10.84
N VAL A 54 -4.33 0.34 -11.64
CA VAL A 54 -3.44 0.13 -12.78
C VAL A 54 -4.28 -0.13 -14.03
N TYR A 55 -4.06 0.67 -15.06
CA TYR A 55 -4.58 0.39 -16.39
C TYR A 55 -3.50 -0.31 -17.22
N ASN A 56 -3.65 -1.60 -17.39
CA ASN A 56 -2.74 -2.43 -18.17
C ASN A 56 -3.11 -2.42 -19.66
N LYS A 57 -2.19 -2.90 -20.49
CA LYS A 57 -2.29 -2.92 -21.95
C LYS A 57 -2.30 -1.52 -22.57
N CYS A 58 -1.57 -0.57 -21.97
CA CYS A 58 -1.44 0.80 -22.49
C CYS A 58 -0.67 0.89 -23.81
N ASP A 59 -0.11 -0.22 -24.31
CA ASP A 59 0.45 -0.37 -25.65
C ASP A 59 -0.62 -0.41 -26.74
N LYS A 60 -1.90 -0.58 -26.39
CA LYS A 60 -3.02 -0.54 -27.32
C LYS A 60 -3.46 0.92 -27.62
N PRO A 61 -3.96 1.19 -28.84
CA PRO A 61 -4.54 2.49 -29.17
C PRO A 61 -5.70 2.87 -28.24
N GLY A 62 -5.77 4.14 -27.84
CA GLY A 62 -6.84 4.66 -26.99
C GLY A 62 -6.64 4.48 -25.49
N ALA A 63 -5.55 3.86 -25.06
CA ALA A 63 -5.17 3.73 -23.66
C ALA A 63 -4.71 5.07 -23.09
N LEU A 64 -5.62 5.81 -22.46
CA LEU A 64 -5.34 7.09 -21.82
C LEU A 64 -5.91 7.10 -20.39
N SER A 65 -5.20 7.75 -19.48
CA SER A 65 -5.72 8.18 -18.20
C SER A 65 -5.28 9.62 -17.94
N PHE A 66 -6.19 10.44 -17.45
CA PHE A 66 -5.92 11.81 -17.01
C PHE A 66 -5.87 11.89 -15.48
N ASP A 67 -6.12 10.78 -14.80
CA ASP A 67 -6.04 10.69 -13.36
C ASP A 67 -4.59 10.37 -12.93
N PRO A 68 -3.93 11.24 -12.16
CA PRO A 68 -2.55 11.05 -11.72
C PRO A 68 -2.39 9.85 -10.76
N ASP A 69 -3.49 9.40 -10.13
CA ASP A 69 -3.48 8.26 -9.21
C ASP A 69 -3.61 6.91 -9.94
N ILE A 70 -3.86 6.93 -11.25
CA ILE A 70 -3.94 5.74 -12.08
C ILE A 70 -2.62 5.50 -12.81
N LEU A 71 -2.02 4.35 -12.58
CA LEU A 71 -0.79 3.95 -13.24
C LEU A 71 -1.09 3.26 -14.58
N LEU A 72 -0.45 3.75 -15.64
CA LEU A 72 -0.50 3.10 -16.95
C LEU A 72 0.64 2.09 -17.08
N THR A 73 0.30 0.85 -17.40
CA THR A 73 1.28 -0.23 -17.57
C THR A 73 1.04 -1.03 -18.84
N SER A 74 2.06 -1.72 -19.30
CA SER A 74 1.97 -2.79 -20.28
C SER A 74 2.82 -3.97 -19.84
N ALA A 75 2.20 -5.02 -19.36
CA ALA A 75 2.91 -6.24 -19.01
C ALA A 75 3.64 -6.86 -20.21
N LYS A 76 3.13 -6.63 -21.42
CA LYS A 76 3.73 -7.10 -22.68
C LYS A 76 5.07 -6.41 -22.98
N THR A 77 5.15 -5.10 -22.77
CA THR A 77 6.34 -4.29 -23.13
C THR A 77 7.23 -3.98 -21.92
N GLY A 78 6.74 -4.16 -20.69
CA GLY A 78 7.41 -3.73 -19.46
C GLY A 78 7.20 -2.25 -19.11
N TYR A 79 6.47 -1.50 -19.93
CA TYR A 79 6.20 -0.08 -19.67
C TYR A 79 5.46 0.11 -18.35
N GLY A 80 5.89 1.09 -17.56
CA GLY A 80 5.23 1.50 -16.31
C GLY A 80 5.43 0.55 -15.14
N LEU A 81 6.06 -0.61 -15.29
CA LEU A 81 6.26 -1.58 -14.20
C LEU A 81 7.19 -1.04 -13.11
N GLU A 82 8.21 -0.26 -13.49
CA GLU A 82 9.11 0.36 -12.53
C GLU A 82 8.38 1.41 -11.67
N ALA A 83 7.50 2.22 -12.29
CA ALA A 83 6.65 3.16 -11.57
C ALA A 83 5.68 2.47 -10.62
N LEU A 84 5.11 1.32 -11.02
CA LEU A 84 4.26 0.51 -10.17
C LEU A 84 5.02 -0.03 -8.95
N LEU A 85 6.23 -0.57 -9.15
CA LEU A 85 7.06 -1.07 -8.05
C LEU A 85 7.41 0.04 -7.06
N LYS A 86 7.78 1.22 -7.56
CA LYS A 86 8.04 2.39 -6.72
C LYS A 86 6.80 2.78 -5.90
N LYS A 87 5.62 2.80 -6.53
CA LYS A 87 4.37 3.13 -5.84
C LYS A 87 4.00 2.09 -4.78
N LEU A 88 4.24 0.81 -5.05
CA LEU A 88 4.07 -0.26 -4.07
C LEU A 88 4.99 -0.08 -2.86
N ASP A 89 6.26 0.26 -3.08
CA ASP A 89 7.20 0.55 -1.98
C ASP A 89 6.75 1.74 -1.13
N GLU A 90 6.21 2.80 -1.77
CA GLU A 90 5.67 3.96 -1.07
C GLU A 90 4.46 3.62 -0.18
N THR A 91 3.59 2.70 -0.61
CA THR A 91 2.42 2.26 0.18
C THR A 91 2.77 1.33 1.33
N ARG A 92 3.97 0.77 1.34
CA ARG A 92 4.48 -0.10 2.40
C ARG A 92 5.22 0.62 3.52
N VAL A 93 5.19 1.94 3.52
CA VAL A 93 5.84 2.76 4.54
C VAL A 93 4.83 3.63 5.27
N HIS A 94 5.10 3.86 6.55
CA HIS A 94 4.25 4.67 7.42
C HIS A 94 5.09 5.72 8.12
N THR A 95 4.60 6.95 8.16
CA THR A 95 5.15 7.98 9.03
C THR A 95 4.54 7.79 10.41
N ILE A 96 5.38 7.54 11.40
CA ILE A 96 4.95 7.34 12.79
C ILE A 96 5.67 8.27 13.73
N ARG A 97 5.03 8.51 14.88
CA ARG A 97 5.58 9.24 16.03
C ARG A 97 5.55 8.30 17.21
N VAL A 98 6.69 8.17 17.88
CA VAL A 98 6.81 7.26 19.01
C VAL A 98 7.58 7.92 20.14
N LEU A 99 7.21 7.54 21.36
CA LEU A 99 7.96 7.87 22.57
C LEU A 99 8.46 6.56 23.20
N LEU A 100 9.76 6.30 23.07
CA LEU A 100 10.40 5.09 23.57
C LEU A 100 11.00 5.34 24.94
N PRO A 101 10.60 4.61 25.99
CA PRO A 101 11.29 4.65 27.27
C PRO A 101 12.78 4.32 27.13
N TYR A 102 13.62 4.87 27.99
CA TYR A 102 15.08 4.72 27.89
C TYR A 102 15.58 3.27 28.01
N ASP A 103 14.80 2.38 28.63
CA ASP A 103 15.08 0.93 28.70
C ASP A 103 14.69 0.17 27.42
N LYS A 104 14.03 0.84 26.45
CA LYS A 104 13.52 0.28 25.19
C LYS A 104 14.12 0.91 23.93
N LEU A 105 15.22 1.63 24.04
CA LEU A 105 15.85 2.32 22.90
C LEU A 105 16.22 1.38 21.73
N GLY A 106 16.44 0.09 22.00
CA GLY A 106 16.69 -0.91 20.97
C GLY A 106 15.54 -1.06 19.95
N LEU A 107 14.30 -0.69 20.33
CA LEU A 107 13.17 -0.70 19.42
C LEU A 107 13.27 0.36 18.30
N ALA A 108 14.16 1.36 18.44
CA ALA A 108 14.42 2.34 17.39
C ALA A 108 15.22 1.78 16.19
N ALA A 109 15.84 0.61 16.33
CA ALA A 109 16.69 0.02 15.29
C ALA A 109 15.98 -0.14 13.93
N PRO A 110 14.74 -0.68 13.82
CA PRO A 110 14.06 -0.78 12.53
C PRO A 110 13.87 0.56 11.83
N MET A 111 13.53 1.63 12.57
CA MET A 111 13.38 2.96 12.01
C MET A 111 14.72 3.55 11.53
N ARG A 112 15.82 3.28 12.23
CA ARG A 112 17.15 3.77 11.89
C ARG A 112 17.79 3.00 10.73
N GLU A 113 17.63 1.69 10.70
CA GLU A 113 18.33 0.80 9.75
C GLU A 113 17.56 0.60 8.44
N ARG A 114 16.22 0.47 8.51
CA ARG A 114 15.36 0.11 7.39
C ARG A 114 14.33 1.17 7.04
N GLY A 115 14.21 2.18 7.88
CA GLY A 115 13.34 3.33 7.70
C GLY A 115 14.12 4.63 7.56
N SER A 116 13.56 5.69 8.12
CA SER A 116 14.21 7.01 8.17
C SER A 116 13.76 7.75 9.41
N VAL A 117 14.71 8.26 10.20
CA VAL A 117 14.43 9.14 11.33
C VAL A 117 14.45 10.58 10.83
N GLN A 118 13.35 11.30 11.03
CA GLN A 118 13.18 12.72 10.65
C GLN A 118 13.39 13.65 11.83
N VAL A 119 12.91 13.24 13.02
CA VAL A 119 13.06 13.97 14.27
C VAL A 119 13.52 13.00 15.35
N GLU A 120 14.49 13.42 16.13
CA GLU A 120 14.99 12.70 17.30
C GLU A 120 15.18 13.68 18.46
N GLU A 121 14.44 13.49 19.55
CA GLU A 121 14.47 14.37 20.73
C GLU A 121 14.54 13.52 22.01
N TYR A 122 15.50 13.83 22.86
CA TYR A 122 15.61 13.25 24.20
C TYR A 122 14.73 14.07 25.16
N ARG A 123 13.67 13.45 25.70
CA ARG A 123 12.72 14.05 26.64
C ARG A 123 12.86 13.44 28.03
N GLU A 124 12.23 14.03 29.03
CA GLU A 124 12.33 13.52 30.41
C GLU A 124 11.80 12.09 30.57
N ASP A 125 10.79 11.73 29.78
CA ASP A 125 10.05 10.46 29.80
C ASP A 125 10.53 9.43 28.77
N GLY A 126 11.50 9.81 27.89
CA GLY A 126 12.05 8.90 26.91
C GLY A 126 12.61 9.57 25.66
N LEU A 127 12.89 8.75 24.66
CA LEU A 127 13.33 9.18 23.34
C LEU A 127 12.12 9.34 22.41
N TYR A 128 11.83 10.58 22.02
CA TYR A 128 10.84 10.88 20.99
C TYR A 128 11.46 10.75 19.62
N LEU A 129 10.81 9.98 18.75
CA LEU A 129 11.18 9.80 17.36
C LEU A 129 9.98 10.08 16.45
N GLU A 130 10.22 10.81 15.38
CA GLU A 130 9.31 10.90 14.24
C GLU A 130 10.06 10.43 13.01
N GLY A 131 9.44 9.54 12.23
CA GLY A 131 10.12 9.00 11.07
C GLY A 131 9.26 8.02 10.27
N ILE A 132 9.88 7.43 9.28
CA ILE A 132 9.27 6.50 8.35
C ILE A 132 9.70 5.08 8.72
N VAL A 133 8.75 4.18 8.82
CA VAL A 133 8.97 2.74 9.01
C VAL A 133 8.24 1.93 7.96
N LYS A 134 8.72 0.75 7.67
CA LYS A 134 8.02 -0.21 6.82
C LYS A 134 6.84 -0.84 7.55
N THR A 135 5.82 -1.24 6.82
CA THR A 135 4.63 -1.94 7.36
C THR A 135 5.02 -3.14 8.23
N GLU A 136 6.02 -3.91 7.79
CA GLU A 136 6.52 -5.09 8.51
C GLU A 136 7.12 -4.78 9.89
N ASP A 137 7.57 -3.55 10.11
CA ASP A 137 8.21 -3.09 11.35
C ASP A 137 7.24 -2.37 12.30
N LEU A 138 6.00 -2.06 11.87
CA LEU A 138 5.02 -1.33 12.68
C LEU A 138 4.77 -2.00 14.05
N HIS A 139 4.72 -3.32 14.07
CA HIS A 139 4.47 -4.10 15.29
C HIS A 139 5.51 -3.82 16.41
N CYS A 140 6.74 -3.41 16.03
CA CYS A 140 7.78 -3.05 17.00
C CYS A 140 7.43 -1.80 17.81
N PHE A 141 6.55 -0.96 17.28
CA PHE A 141 6.20 0.34 17.85
C PHE A 141 4.79 0.37 18.46
N GLU A 142 4.04 -0.74 18.39
CA GLU A 142 2.74 -0.85 19.04
C GLU A 142 2.88 -0.59 20.54
N GLY A 143 2.04 0.30 21.07
CA GLY A 143 2.09 0.72 22.47
C GLY A 143 3.01 1.91 22.79
N TYR A 144 3.78 2.40 21.81
CA TYR A 144 4.65 3.57 21.95
C TYR A 144 4.29 4.72 21.01
N LEU A 145 3.25 4.53 20.19
CA LEU A 145 2.72 5.55 19.28
C LEU A 145 2.12 6.73 20.07
N CYS A 146 2.40 7.96 19.64
CA CYS A 146 1.86 9.20 20.21
C CYS A 146 1.10 10.06 19.20
#